data_25c1513f7a5da06b2adf62518007b96b
#
_entry.id   25c1513f7a5da06b2adf62518007b96b
#
_cell.length_a   1.000
_cell.length_b   1.000
_cell.length_c   1.000
_cell.angle_alpha   90.00
_cell.angle_beta   90.00
_cell.angle_gamma   90.00
#
_symmetry.space_group_name_H-M   'P 1'
#
loop_
_entity.id
_entity.type
_entity.pdbx_description
1 polymer ?
#
loop_
_entity_poly.entity_id
_entity_poly.type
_entity_poly.pdbx_seq_one_letter_code
_entity_poly.pdbx_strand_id
1 'polypeptide(L)'
;MTSKIILVVLFVVSMLLISFRNDKKKKVLFFGDSITQLGMNPGGYIKRIDSLINIEGLENKYETIGSGISGNKVYDLYLRIDEDVLSKSPDIVVIYIGVNDVWHKVSAGTGTDYDKFGKFYQAVVKKLTDAHIKVIICTPAVIGEKFDNTNMQDGDMNLYSNWIRSFASNNNFPLVDLRKLFIDYNNKHNISNIDRGILTADRVHLNAAGNELVAEEMWKVIKTIK
;
A
#
# COMPACT_ATOMS: atom_id res chain seq x y z
N MET A 1 54.69 26.52 -8.75
CA MET A 1 53.54 26.26 -9.69
C MET A 1 52.96 24.86 -9.51
N THR A 2 53.73 23.85 -9.24
CA THR A 2 53.30 22.44 -9.09
C THR A 2 52.31 22.16 -7.94
N SER A 3 52.49 22.79 -6.77
CA SER A 3 51.61 22.56 -5.60
C SER A 3 50.18 23.07 -5.80
N LYS A 4 49.99 24.18 -6.50
CA LYS A 4 48.63 24.73 -6.78
C LYS A 4 47.88 23.89 -7.82
N ILE A 5 48.59 23.30 -8.78
CA ILE A 5 48.00 22.41 -9.82
C ILE A 5 47.53 21.11 -9.16
N ILE A 6 48.33 20.53 -8.24
CA ILE A 6 47.95 19.31 -7.52
C ILE A 6 46.71 19.53 -6.65
N LEU A 7 46.56 20.71 -5.99
CA LEU A 7 45.39 21.02 -5.17
C LEU A 7 44.10 21.16 -6.01
N VAL A 8 44.22 21.76 -7.19
CA VAL A 8 43.07 21.90 -8.13
C VAL A 8 42.63 20.54 -8.69
N VAL A 9 43.60 19.67 -9.04
CA VAL A 9 43.32 18.32 -9.52
C VAL A 9 42.63 17.48 -8.44
N LEU A 10 43.10 17.54 -7.21
CA LEU A 10 42.47 16.84 -6.08
C LEU A 10 41.08 17.33 -5.79
N PHE A 11 40.80 18.65 -5.93
CA PHE A 11 39.47 19.23 -5.73
C PHE A 11 38.50 18.83 -6.84
N VAL A 12 38.95 18.79 -8.10
CA VAL A 12 38.15 18.33 -9.24
C VAL A 12 37.85 16.83 -9.14
N VAL A 13 38.83 16.00 -8.75
CA VAL A 13 38.63 14.57 -8.52
C VAL A 13 37.68 14.31 -7.36
N SER A 14 37.75 15.10 -6.28
CA SER A 14 36.78 14.98 -5.16
C SER A 14 35.36 15.40 -5.57
N MET A 15 35.20 16.43 -6.40
CA MET A 15 33.89 16.82 -6.98
C MET A 15 33.34 15.74 -7.93
N LEU A 16 34.18 15.10 -8.74
CA LEU A 16 33.78 14.00 -9.61
C LEU A 16 33.38 12.76 -8.81
N LEU A 17 34.04 12.46 -7.71
CA LEU A 17 33.68 11.32 -6.84
C LEU A 17 32.36 11.56 -6.06
N ILE A 18 32.01 12.81 -5.77
CA ILE A 18 30.72 13.15 -5.16
C ILE A 18 29.57 13.03 -6.18
N SER A 19 29.83 13.21 -7.48
CA SER A 19 28.85 13.12 -8.57
C SER A 19 28.39 11.71 -8.92
N PHE A 20 29.10 10.66 -8.47
CA PHE A 20 28.75 9.26 -8.73
C PHE A 20 28.19 8.53 -7.50
N ARG A 21 27.61 9.25 -6.54
CA ARG A 21 26.79 8.59 -5.54
C ARG A 21 25.48 8.18 -6.23
N ASN A 22 25.51 6.99 -6.82
CA ASN A 22 24.32 6.32 -7.30
C ASN A 22 23.51 5.91 -6.05
N ASP A 23 22.71 6.87 -5.53
CA ASP A 23 21.88 6.59 -4.36
C ASP A 23 20.94 5.45 -4.74
N LYS A 24 21.10 4.32 -4.03
CA LYS A 24 20.25 3.13 -4.22
C LYS A 24 18.80 3.55 -4.16
N LYS A 25 18.00 3.17 -5.16
CA LYS A 25 16.56 3.44 -5.17
C LYS A 25 15.91 2.85 -3.93
N LYS A 26 14.99 3.61 -3.33
CA LYS A 26 14.13 3.09 -2.28
C LYS A 26 13.16 2.08 -2.88
N LYS A 27 13.20 0.85 -2.41
CA LYS A 27 12.26 -0.21 -2.80
C LYS A 27 10.98 -0.09 -2.00
N VAL A 28 9.87 0.17 -2.68
CA VAL A 28 8.53 0.22 -2.11
C VAL A 28 7.79 -1.05 -2.50
N LEU A 29 7.54 -1.92 -1.54
CA LEU A 29 6.86 -3.19 -1.76
C LEU A 29 5.40 -3.09 -1.29
N PHE A 30 4.46 -3.45 -2.17
CA PHE A 30 3.04 -3.51 -1.86
C PHE A 30 2.66 -4.94 -1.52
N PHE A 31 2.19 -5.15 -0.28
CA PHE A 31 1.91 -6.46 0.28
C PHE A 31 0.41 -6.60 0.54
N GLY A 32 -0.25 -7.55 -0.13
CA GLY A 32 -1.70 -7.66 -0.06
C GLY A 32 -2.29 -8.87 -0.80
N ASP A 33 -3.53 -8.70 -1.21
CA ASP A 33 -4.36 -9.72 -1.85
C ASP A 33 -4.51 -9.51 -3.38
N SER A 34 -5.68 -9.91 -3.94
CA SER A 34 -6.01 -9.75 -5.36
C SER A 34 -5.98 -8.29 -5.82
N ILE A 35 -6.34 -7.33 -4.98
CA ILE A 35 -6.33 -5.92 -5.35
C ILE A 35 -4.88 -5.48 -5.60
N THR A 36 -3.95 -5.93 -4.76
CA THR A 36 -2.50 -5.68 -4.93
C THR A 36 -1.94 -6.45 -6.12
N GLN A 37 -2.36 -7.69 -6.34
CA GLN A 37 -1.97 -8.48 -7.51
C GLN A 37 -2.38 -7.77 -8.81
N LEU A 38 -3.63 -7.35 -8.91
CA LEU A 38 -4.17 -6.61 -10.05
C LEU A 38 -3.54 -5.20 -10.18
N GLY A 39 -3.07 -4.64 -9.08
CA GLY A 39 -2.34 -3.36 -9.05
C GLY A 39 -1.09 -3.34 -9.91
N MET A 40 -0.49 -4.50 -10.21
CA MET A 40 0.66 -4.65 -11.11
C MET A 40 0.29 -4.73 -12.59
N ASN A 41 -0.98 -4.88 -12.93
CA ASN A 41 -1.42 -4.90 -14.33
C ASN A 41 -1.39 -3.48 -14.94
N PRO A 42 -1.35 -3.34 -16.26
CA PRO A 42 -1.51 -2.05 -16.92
C PRO A 42 -2.77 -1.32 -16.43
N GLY A 43 -2.62 -0.08 -15.96
CA GLY A 43 -3.70 0.71 -15.36
C GLY A 43 -4.03 0.41 -13.89
N GLY A 44 -3.40 -0.60 -13.28
CA GLY A 44 -3.51 -0.90 -11.86
C GLY A 44 -2.80 0.16 -10.99
N TYR A 45 -3.19 0.26 -9.71
CA TYR A 45 -2.75 1.35 -8.85
C TYR A 45 -1.23 1.41 -8.64
N ILE A 46 -0.51 0.28 -8.62
CA ILE A 46 0.96 0.26 -8.50
C ILE A 46 1.59 0.82 -9.77
N LYS A 47 1.07 0.45 -10.96
CA LYS A 47 1.55 0.99 -12.24
C LYS A 47 1.22 2.47 -12.42
N ARG A 48 0.13 2.95 -11.82
CA ARG A 48 -0.16 4.39 -11.74
C ARG A 48 0.81 5.12 -10.82
N ILE A 49 1.22 4.51 -9.70
CA ILE A 49 2.29 5.05 -8.84
C ILE A 49 3.61 5.13 -9.62
N ASP A 50 3.98 4.11 -10.43
CA ASP A 50 5.15 4.19 -11.32
C ASP A 50 5.06 5.40 -12.26
N SER A 51 3.86 5.65 -12.80
CA SER A 51 3.62 6.81 -13.66
C SER A 51 3.76 8.13 -12.90
N LEU A 52 3.26 8.23 -11.67
CA LEU A 52 3.41 9.42 -10.82
C LEU A 52 4.88 9.66 -10.45
N ILE A 53 5.64 8.60 -10.15
CA ILE A 53 7.09 8.66 -9.91
C ILE A 53 7.80 9.26 -11.12
N ASN A 54 7.45 8.81 -12.33
CA ASN A 54 8.05 9.31 -13.57
C ASN A 54 7.68 10.79 -13.84
N ILE A 55 6.39 11.15 -13.66
CA ILE A 55 5.91 12.52 -13.84
C ILE A 55 6.64 13.50 -12.90
N GLU A 56 6.95 13.06 -11.68
CA GLU A 56 7.66 13.88 -10.71
C GLU A 56 9.20 13.82 -10.86
N GLY A 57 9.74 13.08 -11.84
CA GLY A 57 11.19 12.92 -12.08
C GLY A 57 11.92 12.19 -10.96
N LEU A 58 11.23 11.23 -10.33
CA LEU A 58 11.73 10.47 -9.16
C LEU A 58 12.07 9.01 -9.50
N GLU A 59 12.10 8.63 -10.78
CA GLU A 59 12.37 7.27 -11.27
C GLU A 59 13.75 6.73 -10.85
N ASN A 60 14.69 7.63 -10.52
CA ASN A 60 15.99 7.26 -9.98
C ASN A 60 16.00 7.12 -8.44
N LYS A 61 14.89 7.47 -7.77
CA LYS A 61 14.79 7.45 -6.30
C LYS A 61 13.91 6.32 -5.78
N TYR A 62 12.96 5.83 -6.57
CA TYR A 62 12.00 4.80 -6.15
C TYR A 62 11.92 3.65 -7.15
N GLU A 63 11.65 2.47 -6.61
CA GLU A 63 11.34 1.24 -7.32
C GLU A 63 10.13 0.59 -6.65
N THR A 64 9.10 0.21 -7.41
CA THR A 64 7.91 -0.45 -6.88
C THR A 64 7.96 -1.96 -7.11
N ILE A 65 7.51 -2.71 -6.12
CA ILE A 65 7.43 -4.18 -6.15
C ILE A 65 6.04 -4.59 -5.69
N GLY A 66 5.32 -5.37 -6.50
CA GLY A 66 4.05 -5.98 -6.09
C GLY A 66 4.27 -7.36 -5.47
N SER A 67 3.60 -7.60 -4.36
CA SER A 67 3.51 -8.91 -3.69
C SER A 67 2.07 -9.16 -3.24
N GLY A 68 1.15 -9.18 -4.21
CA GLY A 68 -0.26 -9.51 -4.03
C GLY A 68 -0.55 -10.93 -4.48
N ILE A 69 -1.38 -11.66 -3.72
CA ILE A 69 -1.91 -12.98 -4.09
C ILE A 69 -3.41 -13.00 -3.87
N SER A 70 -4.16 -13.39 -4.90
CA SER A 70 -5.62 -13.45 -4.89
C SER A 70 -6.16 -14.31 -3.74
N GLY A 71 -7.20 -13.83 -3.07
CA GLY A 71 -7.86 -14.53 -1.97
C GLY A 71 -7.13 -14.45 -0.63
N ASN A 72 -5.92 -13.90 -0.58
CA ASN A 72 -5.15 -13.81 0.67
C ASN A 72 -5.88 -13.00 1.74
N LYS A 73 -5.64 -13.40 2.98
CA LYS A 73 -6.06 -12.80 4.23
C LYS A 73 -4.83 -12.46 5.05
N VAL A 74 -5.01 -11.78 6.17
CA VAL A 74 -3.91 -11.34 7.02
C VAL A 74 -2.98 -12.49 7.45
N TYR A 75 -3.52 -13.67 7.73
CA TYR A 75 -2.69 -14.82 8.12
C TYR A 75 -1.86 -15.39 6.96
N ASP A 76 -2.35 -15.30 5.72
CA ASP A 76 -1.58 -15.69 4.53
C ASP A 76 -0.37 -14.76 4.35
N LEU A 77 -0.52 -13.46 4.62
CA LEU A 77 0.61 -12.54 4.63
C LEU A 77 1.68 -12.95 5.65
N TYR A 78 1.25 -13.34 6.86
CA TYR A 78 2.19 -13.82 7.88
C TYR A 78 2.97 -15.05 7.44
N LEU A 79 2.31 -16.00 6.77
CA LEU A 79 2.92 -17.26 6.33
C LEU A 79 3.96 -17.09 5.21
N ARG A 80 3.79 -16.09 4.34
CA ARG A 80 4.66 -15.87 3.17
C ARG A 80 5.59 -14.65 3.27
N ILE A 81 5.61 -13.96 4.41
CA ILE A 81 6.37 -12.70 4.56
C ILE A 81 7.88 -12.88 4.35
N ASP A 82 8.43 -14.01 4.75
CA ASP A 82 9.88 -14.26 4.65
C ASP A 82 10.32 -14.35 3.18
N GLU A 83 9.60 -15.12 2.35
CA GLU A 83 9.92 -15.31 0.94
C GLU A 83 9.49 -14.13 0.07
N ASP A 84 8.32 -13.57 0.33
CA ASP A 84 7.69 -12.61 -0.56
C ASP A 84 8.07 -11.15 -0.25
N VAL A 85 8.60 -10.88 0.94
CA VAL A 85 8.93 -9.53 1.40
C VAL A 85 10.38 -9.45 1.89
N LEU A 86 10.74 -10.18 2.95
CA LEU A 86 12.05 -10.02 3.61
C LEU A 86 13.21 -10.38 2.68
N SER A 87 13.07 -11.42 1.85
CA SER A 87 14.06 -11.81 0.85
C SER A 87 14.36 -10.71 -0.18
N LYS A 88 13.40 -9.82 -0.44
CA LYS A 88 13.53 -8.71 -1.40
C LYS A 88 14.20 -7.47 -0.79
N SER A 89 14.35 -7.45 0.54
CA SER A 89 14.95 -6.34 1.29
C SER A 89 14.37 -4.98 0.89
N PRO A 90 13.05 -4.76 1.03
CA PRO A 90 12.44 -3.47 0.72
C PRO A 90 12.78 -2.43 1.79
N ASP A 91 12.79 -1.16 1.41
CA ASP A 91 12.94 -0.04 2.34
C ASP A 91 11.60 0.34 2.97
N ILE A 92 10.51 0.19 2.20
CA ILE A 92 9.14 0.52 2.60
C ILE A 92 8.21 -0.63 2.21
N VAL A 93 7.33 -1.03 3.11
CA VAL A 93 6.22 -1.96 2.82
C VAL A 93 4.89 -1.25 3.03
N VAL A 94 4.03 -1.28 2.02
CA VAL A 94 2.64 -0.83 2.08
C VAL A 94 1.75 -2.05 2.26
N ILE A 95 1.10 -2.18 3.42
CA ILE A 95 0.19 -3.30 3.72
C ILE A 95 -1.23 -2.89 3.32
N TYR A 96 -1.80 -3.58 2.32
CA TYR A 96 -3.18 -3.40 1.88
C TYR A 96 -3.90 -4.74 1.89
N ILE A 97 -4.56 -5.04 3.03
CA ILE A 97 -5.19 -6.34 3.33
C ILE A 97 -6.44 -6.13 4.21
N GLY A 98 -7.33 -7.11 4.25
CA GLY A 98 -8.46 -7.15 5.17
C GLY A 98 -9.81 -7.32 4.48
N VAL A 99 -9.91 -7.04 3.19
CA VAL A 99 -11.18 -7.21 2.46
C VAL A 99 -11.62 -8.68 2.46
N ASN A 100 -10.72 -9.62 2.20
CA ASN A 100 -11.04 -11.06 2.21
C ASN A 100 -11.22 -11.63 3.61
N ASP A 101 -10.62 -11.01 4.62
CA ASP A 101 -10.84 -11.36 6.03
C ASP A 101 -12.31 -11.18 6.41
N VAL A 102 -12.97 -10.16 5.84
CA VAL A 102 -14.39 -9.88 6.01
C VAL A 102 -15.24 -10.57 4.96
N TRP A 103 -14.92 -10.39 3.66
CA TRP A 103 -15.75 -10.88 2.55
C TRP A 103 -15.94 -12.39 2.56
N HIS A 104 -14.86 -13.12 2.79
CA HIS A 104 -14.90 -14.58 2.78
C HIS A 104 -15.59 -15.20 3.99
N LYS A 105 -15.95 -14.45 5.03
CA LYS A 105 -16.83 -14.97 6.08
C LYS A 105 -18.18 -15.41 5.54
N VAL A 106 -18.74 -14.60 4.64
CA VAL A 106 -20.08 -14.84 4.05
C VAL A 106 -19.97 -15.65 2.76
N SER A 107 -19.02 -15.32 1.88
CA SER A 107 -18.94 -15.91 0.55
C SER A 107 -18.33 -17.31 0.50
N ALA A 108 -17.46 -17.65 1.47
CA ALA A 108 -16.71 -18.90 1.46
C ALA A 108 -16.58 -19.58 2.84
N GLY A 109 -17.07 -18.98 3.91
CA GLY A 109 -16.90 -19.49 5.29
C GLY A 109 -15.46 -19.51 5.81
N THR A 110 -14.55 -18.76 5.15
CA THR A 110 -13.09 -18.81 5.41
C THR A 110 -12.49 -17.45 5.77
N GLY A 111 -13.30 -16.51 6.22
CA GLY A 111 -12.83 -15.22 6.72
C GLY A 111 -11.99 -15.35 7.99
N THR A 112 -11.40 -14.26 8.44
CA THR A 112 -10.61 -14.22 9.67
C THR A 112 -11.43 -13.60 10.80
N ASP A 113 -11.52 -14.27 11.95
CA ASP A 113 -12.14 -13.71 13.14
C ASP A 113 -11.42 -12.42 13.58
N TYR A 114 -12.18 -11.48 14.12
CA TYR A 114 -11.68 -10.17 14.51
C TYR A 114 -10.44 -10.21 15.42
N ASP A 115 -10.46 -11.04 16.48
CA ASP A 115 -9.34 -11.16 17.40
C ASP A 115 -8.10 -11.77 16.74
N LYS A 116 -8.30 -12.75 15.84
CA LYS A 116 -7.21 -13.36 15.08
C LYS A 116 -6.64 -12.38 14.07
N PHE A 117 -7.51 -11.59 13.41
CA PHE A 117 -7.08 -10.56 12.47
C PHE A 117 -6.07 -9.61 13.13
N GLY A 118 -6.43 -9.06 14.29
CA GLY A 118 -5.55 -8.15 15.02
C GLY A 118 -4.20 -8.79 15.40
N LYS A 119 -4.23 -10.04 15.87
CA LYS A 119 -3.00 -10.76 16.26
C LYS A 119 -2.07 -11.01 15.07
N PHE A 120 -2.60 -11.48 13.94
CA PHE A 120 -1.79 -11.71 12.74
C PHE A 120 -1.28 -10.39 12.14
N TYR A 121 -2.11 -9.35 12.13
CA TYR A 121 -1.70 -8.04 11.63
C TYR A 121 -0.52 -7.48 12.43
N GLN A 122 -0.58 -7.55 13.78
CA GLN A 122 0.52 -7.18 14.67
C GLN A 122 1.78 -8.01 14.39
N ALA A 123 1.63 -9.32 14.20
CA ALA A 123 2.75 -10.22 13.93
C ALA A 123 3.43 -9.89 12.58
N VAL A 124 2.65 -9.58 11.52
CA VAL A 124 3.18 -9.12 10.23
C VAL A 124 3.97 -7.82 10.40
N VAL A 125 3.36 -6.81 11.03
CA VAL A 125 4.02 -5.51 11.24
C VAL A 125 5.26 -5.66 12.10
N LYS A 126 5.22 -6.49 13.15
CA LYS A 126 6.39 -6.74 14.00
C LYS A 126 7.56 -7.35 13.22
N LYS A 127 7.31 -8.36 12.38
CA LYS A 127 8.39 -8.95 11.52
C LYS A 127 9.04 -7.90 10.62
N LEU A 128 8.24 -6.98 10.04
CA LEU A 128 8.75 -5.91 9.20
C LEU A 128 9.58 -4.89 9.99
N THR A 129 9.08 -4.46 11.13
CA THR A 129 9.79 -3.48 11.98
C THR A 129 11.04 -4.05 12.62
N ASP A 130 11.05 -5.33 13.02
CA ASP A 130 12.25 -6.03 13.49
C ASP A 130 13.34 -6.10 12.39
N ALA A 131 12.94 -6.16 11.13
CA ALA A 131 13.82 -6.07 9.96
C ALA A 131 14.16 -4.62 9.55
N HIS A 132 13.81 -3.61 10.37
CA HIS A 132 14.04 -2.19 10.12
C HIS A 132 13.36 -1.64 8.86
N ILE A 133 12.31 -2.29 8.38
CA ILE A 133 11.52 -1.86 7.23
C ILE A 133 10.50 -0.81 7.66
N LYS A 134 10.35 0.27 6.90
CA LYS A 134 9.30 1.26 7.14
C LYS A 134 7.95 0.70 6.70
N VAL A 135 6.92 0.85 7.52
CA VAL A 135 5.59 0.28 7.26
C VAL A 135 4.58 1.41 7.06
N ILE A 136 3.81 1.33 5.97
CA ILE A 136 2.61 2.11 5.72
C ILE A 136 1.43 1.16 5.81
N ILE A 137 0.39 1.55 6.53
CA ILE A 137 -0.79 0.73 6.77
C ILE A 137 -1.96 1.31 5.97
N CYS A 138 -2.73 0.44 5.27
CA CYS A 138 -3.96 0.83 4.60
C CYS A 138 -5.16 0.16 5.26
N THR A 139 -6.28 0.88 5.37
CA THR A 139 -7.56 0.22 5.65
C THR A 139 -8.08 -0.47 4.38
N PRO A 140 -8.80 -1.61 4.48
CA PRO A 140 -9.52 -2.17 3.33
C PRO A 140 -10.61 -1.19 2.87
N ALA A 141 -10.87 -1.13 1.54
CA ALA A 141 -11.77 -0.13 0.98
C ALA A 141 -13.25 -0.49 1.18
N VAL A 142 -13.84 -1.29 0.29
CA VAL A 142 -15.28 -1.58 0.31
C VAL A 142 -15.58 -3.03 -0.10
N ILE A 143 -16.77 -3.51 0.31
CA ILE A 143 -17.49 -4.65 -0.24
C ILE A 143 -18.88 -4.13 -0.63
N GLY A 144 -19.00 -3.59 -1.85
CA GLY A 144 -20.16 -2.85 -2.33
C GLY A 144 -20.03 -1.34 -2.12
N GLU A 145 -20.64 -0.57 -3.02
CA GLU A 145 -20.48 0.88 -3.12
C GLU A 145 -21.74 1.67 -2.67
N LYS A 146 -22.78 0.99 -2.21
CA LYS A 146 -23.95 1.67 -1.66
C LYS A 146 -23.60 2.47 -0.41
N PHE A 147 -24.24 3.62 -0.25
CA PHE A 147 -23.97 4.52 0.88
C PHE A 147 -25.17 4.62 1.86
N ASP A 148 -26.25 3.88 1.59
CA ASP A 148 -27.46 3.85 2.41
C ASP A 148 -27.43 2.82 3.55
N ASN A 149 -26.26 2.29 3.87
CA ASN A 149 -26.01 1.24 4.86
C ASN A 149 -26.65 -0.13 4.52
N THR A 150 -26.96 -0.40 3.26
CA THR A 150 -27.52 -1.69 2.82
C THR A 150 -26.46 -2.69 2.35
N ASN A 151 -25.15 -2.33 2.35
CA ASN A 151 -24.09 -3.31 2.16
C ASN A 151 -23.98 -4.18 3.42
N MET A 152 -24.30 -5.46 3.29
CA MET A 152 -24.41 -6.40 4.43
C MET A 152 -23.16 -6.49 5.31
N GLN A 153 -21.97 -6.24 4.75
CA GLN A 153 -20.69 -6.39 5.44
C GLN A 153 -20.04 -5.06 5.86
N ASP A 154 -20.75 -3.92 5.72
CA ASP A 154 -20.21 -2.61 6.12
C ASP A 154 -19.92 -2.52 7.62
N GLY A 155 -20.71 -3.17 8.46
CA GLY A 155 -20.46 -3.26 9.90
C GLY A 155 -19.09 -3.88 10.21
N ASP A 156 -18.81 -5.05 9.63
CA ASP A 156 -17.53 -5.74 9.79
C ASP A 156 -16.38 -4.96 9.14
N MET A 157 -16.58 -4.41 7.93
CA MET A 157 -15.58 -3.57 7.26
C MET A 157 -15.20 -2.36 8.11
N ASN A 158 -16.17 -1.71 8.74
CA ASN A 158 -15.92 -0.59 9.64
C ASN A 158 -15.21 -1.04 10.92
N LEU A 159 -15.58 -2.19 11.48
CA LEU A 159 -14.97 -2.74 12.69
C LEU A 159 -13.48 -3.04 12.47
N TYR A 160 -13.12 -3.72 11.37
CA TYR A 160 -11.74 -4.05 11.03
C TYR A 160 -10.93 -2.80 10.67
N SER A 161 -11.53 -1.87 9.93
CA SER A 161 -10.89 -0.59 9.61
C SER A 161 -10.63 0.26 10.86
N ASN A 162 -11.54 0.27 11.83
CA ASN A 162 -11.34 0.97 13.10
C ASN A 162 -10.21 0.36 13.94
N TRP A 163 -10.09 -0.98 13.92
CA TRP A 163 -8.94 -1.64 14.54
C TRP A 163 -7.63 -1.18 13.90
N ILE A 164 -7.56 -1.17 12.55
CA ILE A 164 -6.37 -0.72 11.80
C ILE A 164 -6.03 0.74 12.12
N ARG A 165 -7.02 1.64 12.15
CA ARG A 165 -6.83 3.06 12.51
C ARG A 165 -6.24 3.21 13.90
N SER A 166 -6.83 2.51 14.88
CA SER A 166 -6.37 2.54 16.27
C SER A 166 -4.96 1.98 16.39
N PHE A 167 -4.67 0.87 15.72
CA PHE A 167 -3.33 0.27 15.70
C PHE A 167 -2.30 1.20 15.08
N ALA A 168 -2.60 1.83 13.95
CA ALA A 168 -1.73 2.80 13.29
C ALA A 168 -1.46 4.01 14.20
N SER A 169 -2.50 4.59 14.78
CA SER A 169 -2.39 5.74 15.68
C SER A 169 -1.58 5.44 16.93
N ASN A 170 -1.86 4.33 17.60
CA ASN A 170 -1.19 3.96 18.86
C ASN A 170 0.30 3.63 18.67
N ASN A 171 0.71 3.26 17.46
CA ASN A 171 2.09 2.90 17.15
C ASN A 171 2.78 3.89 16.19
N ASN A 172 2.15 5.03 15.88
CA ASN A 172 2.67 6.07 15.00
C ASN A 172 3.01 5.57 13.58
N PHE A 173 2.25 4.63 13.04
CA PHE A 173 2.39 4.21 11.65
C PHE A 173 1.66 5.17 10.70
N PRO A 174 2.26 5.54 9.56
CA PRO A 174 1.56 6.24 8.50
C PRO A 174 0.37 5.41 8.01
N LEU A 175 -0.79 6.06 7.88
CA LEU A 175 -2.05 5.43 7.48
C LEU A 175 -2.55 6.01 6.17
N VAL A 176 -2.96 5.13 5.25
CA VAL A 176 -3.80 5.46 4.09
C VAL A 176 -5.21 4.94 4.38
N ASP A 177 -6.13 5.82 4.75
CA ASP A 177 -7.49 5.44 5.14
C ASP A 177 -8.41 5.29 3.92
N LEU A 178 -8.21 4.18 3.18
CA LEU A 178 -8.97 3.90 1.96
C LEU A 178 -10.46 3.68 2.25
N ARG A 179 -10.83 3.10 3.40
CA ARG A 179 -12.24 2.94 3.78
C ARG A 179 -12.95 4.28 3.83
N LYS A 180 -12.36 5.25 4.54
CA LYS A 180 -12.93 6.60 4.64
C LYS A 180 -12.99 7.27 3.26
N LEU A 181 -11.92 7.18 2.51
CA LEU A 181 -11.82 7.79 1.18
C LEU A 181 -12.91 7.29 0.23
N PHE A 182 -13.15 5.96 0.21
CA PHE A 182 -14.16 5.35 -0.65
C PHE A 182 -15.60 5.70 -0.21
N ILE A 183 -15.85 5.72 1.10
CA ILE A 183 -17.15 6.15 1.64
C ILE A 183 -17.41 7.61 1.27
N ASP A 184 -16.46 8.51 1.50
CA ASP A 184 -16.60 9.93 1.18
C ASP A 184 -16.83 10.16 -0.32
N TYR A 185 -16.11 9.41 -1.17
CA TYR A 185 -16.26 9.49 -2.61
C TYR A 185 -17.64 8.99 -3.07
N ASN A 186 -18.11 7.85 -2.57
CA ASN A 186 -19.41 7.29 -2.90
C ASN A 186 -20.55 8.19 -2.41
N ASN A 187 -20.47 8.74 -1.20
CA ASN A 187 -21.46 9.70 -0.69
C ASN A 187 -21.61 10.92 -1.61
N LYS A 188 -20.56 11.33 -2.29
CA LYS A 188 -20.56 12.50 -3.17
C LYS A 188 -20.93 12.18 -4.61
N HIS A 189 -20.54 11.01 -5.13
CA HIS A 189 -20.56 10.70 -6.56
C HIS A 189 -21.50 9.55 -6.94
N ASN A 190 -21.91 8.70 -6.01
CA ASN A 190 -22.81 7.58 -6.27
C ASN A 190 -24.29 8.00 -6.12
N ILE A 191 -24.75 8.98 -6.89
CA ILE A 191 -26.08 9.57 -6.78
C ILE A 191 -27.20 8.51 -6.89
N SER A 192 -26.98 7.49 -7.72
CA SER A 192 -27.99 6.42 -7.95
C SER A 192 -27.89 5.28 -6.94
N ASN A 193 -27.03 5.39 -5.92
CA ASN A 193 -26.80 4.37 -4.89
C ASN A 193 -26.57 2.96 -5.47
N ILE A 194 -25.79 2.89 -6.55
CA ILE A 194 -25.46 1.62 -7.20
C ILE A 194 -24.40 0.86 -6.39
N ASP A 195 -24.42 -0.47 -6.52
CA ASP A 195 -23.62 -1.37 -5.72
C ASP A 195 -22.16 -1.52 -6.19
N ARG A 196 -21.88 -1.08 -7.42
CA ARG A 196 -20.57 -1.17 -8.09
C ARG A 196 -20.51 -0.24 -9.30
N GLY A 197 -19.31 0.01 -9.80
CA GLY A 197 -19.09 0.77 -11.04
C GLY A 197 -18.64 2.22 -10.80
N ILE A 198 -18.64 2.71 -9.58
CA ILE A 198 -18.09 4.03 -9.23
C ILE A 198 -16.55 3.94 -9.10
N LEU A 199 -16.06 3.15 -8.16
CA LEU A 199 -14.64 2.91 -7.89
C LEU A 199 -14.24 1.45 -8.04
N THR A 200 -15.22 0.53 -8.06
CA THR A 200 -14.99 -0.91 -8.21
C THR A 200 -15.68 -1.47 -9.46
N ALA A 201 -15.12 -2.53 -10.03
CA ALA A 201 -15.72 -3.23 -11.17
C ALA A 201 -16.80 -4.24 -10.72
N ASP A 202 -16.61 -4.88 -9.57
CA ASP A 202 -17.39 -6.03 -9.09
C ASP A 202 -17.74 -5.95 -7.60
N ARG A 203 -17.72 -4.77 -7.00
CA ARG A 203 -17.95 -4.45 -5.58
C ARG A 203 -16.70 -4.47 -4.70
N VAL A 204 -15.57 -5.03 -5.18
CA VAL A 204 -14.33 -5.23 -4.42
C VAL A 204 -13.11 -4.75 -5.21
N HIS A 205 -12.92 -5.30 -6.43
CA HIS A 205 -11.75 -5.01 -7.25
C HIS A 205 -11.89 -3.65 -7.94
N LEU A 206 -10.81 -2.90 -7.92
CA LEU A 206 -10.78 -1.52 -8.41
C LEU A 206 -11.04 -1.43 -9.92
N ASN A 207 -11.88 -0.49 -10.34
CA ASN A 207 -11.95 -0.04 -11.73
C ASN A 207 -10.89 1.04 -12.00
N ALA A 208 -10.92 1.67 -13.17
CA ALA A 208 -9.94 2.68 -13.55
C ALA A 208 -9.90 3.88 -12.57
N ALA A 209 -11.07 4.37 -12.14
CA ALA A 209 -11.18 5.49 -11.20
C ALA A 209 -10.70 5.10 -9.79
N GLY A 210 -11.06 3.89 -9.34
CA GLY A 210 -10.60 3.38 -8.04
C GLY A 210 -9.08 3.17 -8.00
N ASN A 211 -8.48 2.66 -9.08
CA ASN A 211 -7.03 2.51 -9.18
C ASN A 211 -6.31 3.87 -9.16
N GLU A 212 -6.88 4.90 -9.80
CA GLU A 212 -6.32 6.25 -9.78
C GLU A 212 -6.36 6.85 -8.38
N LEU A 213 -7.53 6.83 -7.74
CA LEU A 213 -7.74 7.35 -6.40
C LEU A 213 -6.79 6.68 -5.37
N VAL A 214 -6.66 5.35 -5.41
CA VAL A 214 -5.77 4.61 -4.52
C VAL A 214 -4.30 4.96 -4.77
N ALA A 215 -3.90 5.07 -6.05
CA ALA A 215 -2.53 5.42 -6.40
C ALA A 215 -2.14 6.80 -5.88
N GLU A 216 -2.98 7.80 -6.09
CA GLU A 216 -2.74 9.17 -5.62
C GLU A 216 -2.60 9.23 -4.10
N GLU A 217 -3.53 8.60 -3.36
CA GLU A 217 -3.49 8.65 -1.90
C GLU A 217 -2.31 7.88 -1.31
N MET A 218 -1.99 6.69 -1.84
CA MET A 218 -0.81 5.95 -1.40
C MET A 218 0.48 6.72 -1.70
N TRP A 219 0.60 7.31 -2.91
CA TRP A 219 1.79 8.06 -3.31
C TRP A 219 2.00 9.31 -2.44
N LYS A 220 0.94 10.02 -2.07
CA LYS A 220 1.02 11.16 -1.12
C LYS A 220 1.70 10.75 0.18
N VAL A 221 1.38 9.58 0.72
CA VAL A 221 1.97 9.08 1.98
C VAL A 221 3.39 8.55 1.76
N ILE A 222 3.61 7.75 0.72
CA ILE A 222 4.93 7.14 0.41
C ILE A 222 6.02 8.22 0.32
N LYS A 223 5.74 9.35 -0.33
CA LYS A 223 6.70 10.47 -0.47
C LYS A 223 7.13 11.09 0.85
N THR A 224 6.36 10.97 1.91
CA THR A 224 6.69 11.54 3.23
C THR A 224 7.69 10.69 4.01
N ILE A 225 7.92 9.44 3.60
CA ILE A 225 8.79 8.50 4.32
C ILE A 225 10.26 8.83 4.04
N LYS A 226 10.95 9.21 5.11
CA LYS A 226 12.38 9.54 5.09
C LYS A 226 13.25 8.30 5.15
#